data_553683ce1fdc48302055d03587cb15aa
#
_entry.id   553683ce1fdc48302055d03587cb15aa
#
_cell.length_a   1.000
_cell.length_b   1.000
_cell.length_c   1.000
_cell.angle_alpha   90.00
_cell.angle_beta   90.00
_cell.angle_gamma   90.00
#
_symmetry.space_group_name_H-M   'P 1'
#
loop_
_entity.id
_entity.type
_entity.pdbx_description
1 polymer ?
#
loop_
_entity_poly.entity_id
_entity_poly.type
_entity_poly.pdbx_seq_one_letter_code
_entity_poly.pdbx_strand_id
1 'polypeptide(L)'
;MEARKAYFMVRAQVPNESDRAKFDQWYATHHLPLAMDKFHCEKGWRFWSRSDASIHYALYQFKDMATLRERLDSSDFKLLIADFDQAWPAVTRSRDLIESVQEA
;
A
#
# COMPACT_ATOMS: atom_id res chain seq x y z
N MET A 1 -6.91 -15.08 -14.17
CA MET A 1 -7.33 -14.06 -13.20
C MET A 1 -8.79 -13.74 -13.40
N GLU A 2 -9.41 -13.39 -12.35
CA GLU A 2 -10.77 -12.89 -12.42
C GLU A 2 -10.76 -11.38 -12.67
N ALA A 3 -11.50 -10.94 -13.66
CA ALA A 3 -11.78 -9.53 -13.82
C ALA A 3 -12.58 -9.03 -12.61
N ARG A 4 -12.55 -7.72 -12.37
CA ARG A 4 -13.27 -7.06 -11.28
C ARG A 4 -12.65 -7.21 -9.90
N LYS A 5 -11.43 -7.73 -9.80
CA LYS A 5 -10.66 -7.57 -8.57
C LYS A 5 -10.37 -6.09 -8.37
N ALA A 6 -10.39 -5.66 -7.12
CA ALA A 6 -10.07 -4.29 -6.76
C ALA A 6 -8.70 -4.24 -6.10
N TYR A 7 -7.97 -3.17 -6.37
CA TYR A 7 -6.64 -2.97 -5.80
C TYR A 7 -6.56 -1.59 -5.16
N PHE A 8 -5.94 -1.55 -4.01
CA PHE A 8 -5.57 -0.30 -3.35
C PHE A 8 -4.08 -0.10 -3.55
N MET A 9 -3.71 0.98 -4.24
CA MET A 9 -2.32 1.31 -4.53
C MET A 9 -1.89 2.50 -3.69
N VAL A 10 -0.74 2.38 -3.04
CA VAL A 10 -0.12 3.48 -2.30
C VAL A 10 1.24 3.76 -2.93
N ARG A 11 1.41 4.98 -3.42
CA ARG A 11 2.67 5.46 -3.96
C ARG A 11 3.31 6.38 -2.95
N ALA A 12 4.53 6.06 -2.52
CA ALA A 12 5.28 6.85 -1.55
C ALA A 12 6.56 7.36 -2.17
N GLN A 13 6.91 8.61 -1.89
CA GLN A 13 8.19 9.19 -2.28
C GLN A 13 9.10 9.34 -1.06
N VAL A 14 10.23 8.65 -1.08
CA VAL A 14 11.26 8.68 -0.04
C VAL A 14 12.44 9.48 -0.59
N PRO A 15 12.47 10.82 -0.38
CA PRO A 15 13.40 11.69 -1.10
C PRO A 15 14.86 11.48 -0.66
N ASN A 16 15.09 11.18 0.63
CA ASN A 16 16.43 11.01 1.16
C ASN A 16 16.92 9.59 0.89
N GLU A 17 18.00 9.47 0.12
CA GLU A 17 18.59 8.17 -0.21
C GLU A 17 18.94 7.36 1.06
N SER A 18 19.44 8.04 2.09
CA SER A 18 19.82 7.39 3.36
C SER A 18 18.64 6.77 4.11
N ASP A 19 17.40 7.19 3.81
CA ASP A 19 16.21 6.66 4.46
C ASP A 19 15.65 5.43 3.76
N ARG A 20 16.03 5.15 2.52
CA ARG A 20 15.37 4.13 1.70
C ARG A 20 15.56 2.71 2.22
N ALA A 21 16.74 2.36 2.69
CA ALA A 21 16.98 1.04 3.28
C ALA A 21 16.19 0.84 4.57
N LYS A 22 16.11 1.88 5.40
CA LYS A 22 15.32 1.84 6.65
C LYS A 22 13.83 1.76 6.38
N PHE A 23 13.35 2.52 5.39
CA PHE A 23 11.96 2.47 4.94
C PHE A 23 11.59 1.08 4.42
N ASP A 24 12.47 0.51 3.60
CA ASP A 24 12.28 -0.83 3.05
C ASP A 24 12.15 -1.88 4.15
N GLN A 25 13.05 -1.85 5.12
CA GLN A 25 13.03 -2.79 6.23
C GLN A 25 11.80 -2.60 7.12
N TRP A 26 11.46 -1.36 7.45
CA TRP A 26 10.28 -1.05 8.25
C TRP A 26 9.00 -1.55 7.58
N TYR A 27 8.89 -1.32 6.28
CA TYR A 27 7.72 -1.78 5.52
C TYR A 27 7.65 -3.30 5.50
N ALA A 28 8.76 -3.96 5.21
CA ALA A 28 8.81 -5.42 5.09
C ALA A 28 8.49 -6.12 6.43
N THR A 29 9.02 -5.60 7.54
CA THR A 29 8.94 -6.28 8.83
C THR A 29 7.81 -5.80 9.73
N HIS A 30 7.28 -4.61 9.48
CA HIS A 30 6.26 -4.02 10.33
C HIS A 30 4.99 -3.64 9.57
N HIS A 31 5.08 -2.72 8.60
CA HIS A 31 3.88 -2.12 8.01
C HIS A 31 3.12 -3.07 7.08
N LEU A 32 3.81 -3.83 6.23
CA LEU A 32 3.13 -4.79 5.36
C LEU A 32 2.42 -5.90 6.15
N PRO A 33 3.06 -6.56 7.12
CA PRO A 33 2.35 -7.53 7.97
C PRO A 33 1.16 -6.92 8.69
N LEU A 34 1.30 -5.70 9.21
CA LEU A 34 0.20 -4.99 9.88
C LEU A 34 -0.95 -4.70 8.90
N ALA A 35 -0.63 -4.24 7.70
CA ALA A 35 -1.62 -3.97 6.66
C ALA A 35 -2.36 -5.25 6.25
N MET A 36 -1.66 -6.36 6.08
CA MET A 36 -2.29 -7.64 5.74
C MET A 36 -3.26 -8.08 6.84
N ASP A 37 -2.90 -7.89 8.10
CA ASP A 37 -3.78 -8.22 9.23
C ASP A 37 -5.01 -7.30 9.27
N LYS A 38 -4.81 -5.99 9.08
CA LYS A 38 -5.88 -4.99 9.25
C LYS A 38 -6.80 -4.85 8.04
N PHE A 39 -6.28 -5.02 6.83
CA PHE A 39 -7.07 -4.91 5.61
C PHE A 39 -7.93 -6.13 5.32
N HIS A 40 -7.55 -7.31 5.80
CA HIS A 40 -8.17 -8.58 5.42
C HIS A 40 -8.24 -8.74 3.90
N CYS A 41 -7.19 -8.29 3.20
CA CYS A 41 -7.10 -8.39 1.75
C CYS A 41 -6.60 -9.76 1.32
N GLU A 42 -6.74 -10.08 0.04
CA GLU A 42 -6.36 -11.38 -0.50
C GLU A 42 -4.85 -11.52 -0.66
N LYS A 43 -4.20 -10.46 -1.14
CA LYS A 43 -2.76 -10.42 -1.40
C LYS A 43 -2.23 -9.00 -1.22
N GLY A 44 -0.94 -8.90 -0.95
CA GLY A 44 -0.24 -7.63 -0.90
C GLY A 44 1.13 -7.75 -1.53
N TRP A 45 1.56 -6.69 -2.19
CA TRP A 45 2.86 -6.61 -2.86
C TRP A 45 3.53 -5.28 -2.55
N ARG A 46 4.85 -5.27 -2.65
CA ARG A 46 5.67 -4.06 -2.58
C ARG A 46 6.57 -3.98 -3.79
N PHE A 47 6.81 -2.76 -4.24
CA PHE A 47 7.68 -2.51 -5.39
C PHE A 47 8.52 -1.26 -5.15
N TRP A 48 9.76 -1.29 -5.60
CA TRP A 48 10.54 -0.08 -5.81
C TRP A 48 10.59 0.21 -7.30
N SER A 49 10.36 1.47 -7.68
CA SER A 49 10.48 1.89 -9.07
C SER A 49 11.93 1.74 -9.54
N ARG A 50 12.13 1.25 -10.77
CA ARG A 50 13.45 1.17 -11.39
C ARG A 50 13.77 2.40 -12.23
N SER A 51 12.77 3.23 -12.53
CA SER A 51 12.96 4.50 -13.23
C SER A 51 13.15 5.69 -12.29
N ASP A 52 12.68 5.57 -11.03
CA ASP A 52 12.87 6.58 -9.99
C ASP A 52 13.07 5.88 -8.65
N ALA A 53 14.32 5.81 -8.19
CA ALA A 53 14.68 5.08 -6.98
C ALA A 53 14.04 5.64 -5.69
N SER A 54 13.47 6.84 -5.73
CA SER A 54 12.77 7.42 -4.57
C SER A 54 11.35 6.90 -4.39
N ILE A 55 10.79 6.20 -5.39
CA ILE A 55 9.38 5.83 -5.41
C ILE A 55 9.19 4.36 -5.00
N HIS A 56 8.33 4.18 -4.01
CA HIS A 56 7.89 2.88 -3.51
C HIS A 56 6.39 2.73 -3.77
N TYR A 57 5.98 1.52 -4.14
CA TYR A 57 4.56 1.17 -4.29
C TYR A 57 4.21 0.03 -3.34
N ALA A 58 3.04 0.11 -2.73
CA ALA A 58 2.38 -1.00 -2.09
C ALA A 58 1.05 -1.24 -2.81
N LEU A 59 0.72 -2.50 -3.05
CA LEU A 59 -0.50 -2.88 -3.77
C LEU A 59 -1.21 -3.97 -2.98
N TYR A 60 -2.52 -3.76 -2.73
CA TYR A 60 -3.34 -4.69 -1.97
C TYR A 60 -4.53 -5.12 -2.81
N GLN A 61 -4.75 -6.44 -2.91
CA GLN A 61 -5.84 -7.01 -3.71
C GLN A 61 -7.03 -7.35 -2.83
N PHE A 62 -8.21 -6.92 -3.27
CA PHE A 62 -9.50 -7.23 -2.66
C PHE A 62 -10.40 -7.96 -3.66
N LYS A 63 -11.35 -8.71 -3.17
CA LYS A 63 -12.23 -9.50 -4.05
C LYS A 63 -13.06 -8.61 -4.99
N ASP A 64 -13.44 -7.41 -4.55
CA ASP A 64 -14.20 -6.44 -5.33
C ASP A 64 -14.06 -5.03 -4.76
N MET A 65 -14.57 -4.05 -5.50
CA MET A 65 -14.47 -2.64 -5.11
C MET A 65 -15.32 -2.31 -3.88
N ALA A 66 -16.47 -2.95 -3.72
CA ALA A 66 -17.32 -2.72 -2.55
C ALA A 66 -16.60 -3.11 -1.25
N THR A 67 -15.91 -4.25 -1.26
CA THR A 67 -15.11 -4.71 -0.12
C THR A 67 -13.95 -3.75 0.16
N LEU A 68 -13.25 -3.30 -0.88
CA LEU A 68 -12.17 -2.34 -0.72
C LEU A 68 -12.67 -1.05 -0.07
N ARG A 69 -13.76 -0.46 -0.58
CA ARG A 69 -14.32 0.79 -0.04
C ARG A 69 -14.75 0.64 1.42
N GLU A 70 -15.33 -0.50 1.77
CA GLU A 70 -15.72 -0.81 3.15
C GLU A 70 -14.49 -0.82 4.07
N ARG A 71 -13.39 -1.45 3.63
CA ARG A 71 -12.16 -1.50 4.44
C ARG A 71 -11.51 -0.13 4.59
N LEU A 72 -11.55 0.71 3.57
CA LEU A 72 -11.03 2.07 3.65
C LEU A 72 -11.85 2.97 4.59
N ASP A 73 -13.10 2.62 4.84
CA ASP A 73 -13.98 3.35 5.76
C ASP A 73 -13.88 2.83 7.20
N SER A 74 -13.00 1.87 7.47
CA SER A 74 -12.86 1.24 8.77
C SER A 74 -11.90 1.99 9.70
N SER A 75 -12.04 1.75 11.01
CA SER A 75 -11.09 2.26 12.00
C SER A 75 -9.70 1.64 11.83
N ASP A 76 -9.63 0.41 11.32
CA ASP A 76 -8.35 -0.26 11.04
C ASP A 76 -7.53 0.49 10.00
N PHE A 77 -8.19 1.06 8.97
CA PHE A 77 -7.50 1.87 7.98
C PHE A 77 -6.90 3.13 8.61
N LYS A 78 -7.63 3.77 9.52
CA LYS A 78 -7.13 4.94 10.25
C LYS A 78 -5.89 4.61 11.08
N LEU A 79 -5.84 3.41 11.67
CA LEU A 79 -4.66 2.94 12.40
C LEU A 79 -3.46 2.79 11.46
N LEU A 80 -3.67 2.27 10.25
CA LEU A 80 -2.59 2.13 9.26
C LEU A 80 -2.05 3.48 8.82
N ILE A 81 -2.91 4.47 8.60
CA ILE A 81 -2.50 5.83 8.28
C ILE A 81 -1.65 6.41 9.42
N ALA A 82 -2.12 6.29 10.64
CA ALA A 82 -1.42 6.83 11.82
C ALA A 82 -0.05 6.16 12.00
N ASP A 83 0.04 4.85 11.81
CA ASP A 83 1.28 4.09 11.90
C ASP A 83 2.32 4.62 10.91
N PHE A 84 1.91 4.83 9.67
CA PHE A 84 2.80 5.37 8.64
C PHE A 84 3.21 6.81 8.95
N ASP A 85 2.26 7.67 9.27
CA ASP A 85 2.52 9.09 9.51
C ASP A 85 3.44 9.30 10.71
N GLN A 86 3.32 8.47 11.72
CA GLN A 86 4.18 8.52 12.90
C GLN A 86 5.62 8.11 12.57
N ALA A 87 5.78 7.06 11.78
CA ALA A 87 7.10 6.53 11.42
C ALA A 87 7.81 7.39 10.37
N TRP A 88 7.07 7.91 9.39
CA TRP A 88 7.62 8.59 8.22
C TRP A 88 6.88 9.90 7.88
N PRO A 89 6.92 10.90 8.79
CA PRO A 89 6.14 12.13 8.59
C PRO A 89 6.57 12.96 7.38
N ALA A 90 7.82 12.80 6.91
CA ALA A 90 8.35 13.55 5.77
C ALA A 90 8.14 12.83 4.43
N VAL A 91 7.62 11.60 4.43
CA VAL A 91 7.38 10.82 3.21
C VAL A 91 6.00 11.18 2.67
N THR A 92 5.95 11.70 1.44
CA THR A 92 4.67 12.01 0.78
C THR A 92 4.08 10.76 0.17
N ARG A 93 2.73 10.68 0.17
CA ARG A 93 2.00 9.54 -0.38
C ARG A 93 0.86 10.00 -1.26
N SER A 94 0.55 9.20 -2.27
CA SER A 94 -0.69 9.28 -3.02
C SER A 94 -1.32 7.90 -3.09
N ARG A 95 -2.62 7.86 -3.29
CA ARG A 95 -3.42 6.62 -3.28
C ARG A 95 -4.26 6.54 -4.53
N ASP A 96 -4.52 5.30 -4.97
CA ASP A 96 -5.41 5.06 -6.08
C ASP A 96 -6.20 3.78 -5.82
N LEU A 97 -7.48 3.80 -6.18
CA LEU A 97 -8.34 2.64 -6.17
C LEU A 97 -8.55 2.24 -7.62
N ILE A 98 -8.09 1.05 -7.97
CA ILE A 98 -8.15 0.57 -9.36
C ILE A 98 -8.86 -0.77 -9.40
N GLU A 99 -9.53 -1.03 -10.53
CA GLU A 99 -10.27 -2.27 -10.73
C GLU A 99 -9.78 -2.95 -12.00
N SER A 100 -9.52 -4.25 -11.91
CA SER A 100 -9.11 -4.99 -13.10
C SER A 100 -10.31 -5.17 -14.04
N VAL A 101 -10.09 -4.91 -15.32
CA VAL A 101 -11.16 -5.02 -16.35
C VAL A 101 -10.87 -6.12 -17.34
N GLN A 102 -9.61 -6.55 -17.44
CA GLN A 102 -9.19 -7.57 -18.40
C GLN A 102 -7.84 -8.14 -18.00
N GLU A 103 -7.69 -9.42 -18.20
CA GLU A 103 -6.41 -10.12 -18.15
C GLU A 103 -6.17 -10.79 -19.49
N ALA A 104 -5.00 -10.59 -20.05
CA ALA A 104 -4.62 -11.21 -21.31
C ALA A 104 -3.80 -12.48 -21.09
#